data_ebe52463b055c9ae9106ec7399c253f5
#
_entry.id   ebe52463b055c9ae9106ec7399c253f5
#
_cell.length_a   1.000
_cell.length_b   1.000
_cell.length_c   1.000
_cell.angle_alpha   90.00
_cell.angle_beta   90.00
_cell.angle_gamma   90.00
#
_symmetry.space_group_name_H-M   'P 1'
#
loop_
_entity.id
_entity.type
_entity.pdbx_description
1 polymer ?
#
loop_
_entity_poly.entity_id
_entity_poly.type
_entity_poly.pdbx_seq_one_letter_code
_entity_poly.pdbx_strand_id
1 'polypeptide(L)'
;GSEMCIRDSSSLPDYPNIAEIKRSAKEKATPFGGTWHSDWSFMKKPPSATLLHSKIIPPVGGNTLFANTEKAFAALPDEMKDKLRNLKVIHSAKIPYADDGFYALEKEERSMKILPSKEAKATFSHPMIKIHPETKKECLFINPVYTINIEGFSEDESQQLLWELYEHMIQDQFIYEHVWNENMLIMWDNRTVMHQATGGYDGYDRLLHRITLAAL
;
A
#
# COMPACT_ATOMS: atom_id res chain seq x y z
N GLY A 1 12.00 14.44 17.74
CA GLY A 1 11.82 13.03 17.47
C GLY A 1 12.08 12.74 16.03
N SER A 2 13.02 11.84 15.75
CA SER A 2 13.33 11.41 14.40
C SER A 2 12.10 10.69 13.81
N GLU A 3 11.30 11.41 13.06
CA GLU A 3 10.39 10.78 12.14
C GLU A 3 11.24 10.08 11.10
N MET A 4 11.20 8.75 11.14
CA MET A 4 11.88 7.90 10.19
C MET A 4 11.16 8.06 8.84
N CYS A 5 11.55 9.12 8.10
CA CYS A 5 11.06 9.36 6.76
C CYS A 5 11.73 8.36 5.82
N ILE A 6 11.17 7.15 5.73
CA ILE A 6 11.38 6.36 4.53
C ILE A 6 10.65 7.12 3.42
N ARG A 7 11.38 7.99 2.75
CA ARG A 7 10.88 8.67 1.55
C ARG A 7 11.02 7.66 0.42
N ASP A 8 9.92 7.01 0.10
CA ASP A 8 9.82 6.03 -0.99
C ASP A 8 9.93 6.66 -2.39
N SER A 9 9.91 8.00 -2.47
CA SER A 9 9.97 8.73 -3.76
C SER A 9 10.60 10.11 -3.60
N SER A 10 11.08 10.67 -4.71
CA SER A 10 11.58 12.05 -4.76
C SER A 10 10.43 13.05 -4.59
N SER A 11 10.60 14.00 -3.69
CA SER A 11 9.69 15.13 -3.53
C SER A 11 9.95 16.21 -4.57
N LEU A 12 8.94 17.01 -4.87
CA LEU A 12 9.10 18.22 -5.69
C LEU A 12 10.05 19.21 -4.97
N PRO A 13 10.97 19.88 -5.70
CA PRO A 13 11.97 20.78 -5.10
C PRO A 13 11.37 21.85 -4.19
N ASP A 14 10.28 22.50 -4.64
CA ASP A 14 9.62 23.59 -3.90
C ASP A 14 8.51 23.09 -2.95
N TYR A 15 8.17 21.80 -2.99
CA TYR A 15 7.07 21.21 -2.22
C TYR A 15 7.49 19.86 -1.62
N PRO A 16 8.25 19.84 -0.52
CA PRO A 16 8.84 18.63 0.03
C PRO A 16 7.84 17.59 0.52
N ASN A 17 6.57 17.95 0.67
CA ASN A 17 5.49 17.04 1.05
C ASN A 17 4.75 16.44 -0.15
N ILE A 18 5.09 16.84 -1.37
CA ILE A 18 4.50 16.30 -2.60
C ILE A 18 5.52 15.38 -3.26
N ALA A 19 5.19 14.10 -3.34
CA ALA A 19 5.99 13.10 -4.03
C ALA A 19 5.54 12.94 -5.48
N GLU A 20 6.48 12.77 -6.41
CA GLU A 20 6.20 12.40 -7.78
C GLU A 20 6.13 10.88 -7.93
N ILE A 21 5.00 10.36 -8.36
CA ILE A 21 4.83 8.97 -8.81
C ILE A 21 4.91 9.00 -10.33
N LYS A 22 6.07 8.64 -10.85
CA LYS A 22 6.35 8.86 -12.27
C LYS A 22 6.97 7.62 -12.92
N ARG A 23 6.57 7.36 -14.16
CA ARG A 23 7.14 6.35 -15.04
C ARG A 23 7.33 6.96 -16.43
N SER A 24 8.50 6.79 -17.03
CA SER A 24 8.74 7.20 -18.40
C SER A 24 8.35 6.11 -19.39
N ALA A 25 8.03 6.50 -20.62
CA ALA A 25 7.70 5.59 -21.73
C ALA A 25 8.81 4.55 -22.01
N LYS A 26 10.06 4.85 -21.65
CA LYS A 26 11.22 3.98 -21.87
C LYS A 26 11.50 3.03 -20.70
N GLU A 27 10.86 3.23 -19.55
CA GLU A 27 11.11 2.46 -18.35
C GLU A 27 10.67 1.00 -18.50
N LYS A 28 11.55 0.08 -18.09
CA LYS A 28 11.30 -1.38 -18.10
C LYS A 28 11.06 -1.95 -16.71
N ALA A 29 11.33 -1.17 -15.68
CA ALA A 29 11.10 -1.56 -14.29
C ALA A 29 9.62 -1.92 -14.03
N THR A 30 9.37 -2.77 -13.05
CA THR A 30 8.02 -3.10 -12.61
C THR A 30 7.26 -1.85 -12.17
N PRO A 31 5.99 -1.65 -12.54
CA PRO A 31 5.21 -0.49 -12.10
C PRO A 31 5.24 -0.31 -10.58
N PHE A 32 5.50 0.91 -10.12
CA PHE A 32 5.47 1.23 -8.69
C PHE A 32 4.05 1.08 -8.13
N GLY A 33 3.93 0.45 -6.96
CA GLY A 33 2.63 0.19 -6.35
C GLY A 33 1.81 -0.91 -7.05
N GLY A 34 2.45 -1.74 -7.88
CA GLY A 34 1.81 -2.83 -8.63
C GLY A 34 1.40 -4.05 -7.80
N THR A 35 1.62 -4.04 -6.48
CA THR A 35 1.15 -5.07 -5.55
C THR A 35 0.18 -4.44 -4.55
N TRP A 36 -0.86 -5.18 -4.13
CA TRP A 36 -1.85 -4.73 -3.16
C TRP A 36 -1.21 -4.28 -1.84
N HIS A 37 -1.46 -3.03 -1.43
CA HIS A 37 -0.92 -2.46 -0.20
C HIS A 37 -1.81 -1.35 0.37
N SER A 38 -1.61 -1.06 1.66
CA SER A 38 -2.06 0.19 2.28
C SER A 38 -0.83 1.04 2.57
N ASP A 39 -0.85 2.30 2.17
CA ASP A 39 0.33 3.17 2.29
C ASP A 39 0.89 3.17 3.71
N TRP A 40 2.20 2.91 3.81
CA TRP A 40 3.02 2.98 5.02
C TRP A 40 2.41 2.30 6.25
N SER A 41 1.67 1.22 6.05
CA SER A 41 1.09 0.43 7.15
C SER A 41 2.15 -0.14 8.11
N PHE A 42 3.41 -0.16 7.69
CA PHE A 42 4.56 -0.55 8.49
C PHE A 42 5.01 0.50 9.53
N MET A 43 4.45 1.71 9.53
CA MET A 43 4.80 2.74 10.51
C MET A 43 4.14 2.45 11.86
N LYS A 44 4.75 2.92 12.95
CA LYS A 44 4.15 2.86 14.30
C LYS A 44 2.80 3.55 14.35
N LYS A 45 2.65 4.68 13.63
CA LYS A 45 1.40 5.40 13.39
C LYS A 45 1.19 5.49 11.88
N PRO A 46 0.50 4.55 11.25
CA PRO A 46 0.22 4.58 9.82
C PRO A 46 -0.59 5.82 9.42
N PRO A 47 -0.38 6.36 8.22
CA PRO A 47 -1.10 7.54 7.75
C PRO A 47 -2.59 7.28 7.62
N SER A 48 -3.39 8.34 7.82
CA SER A 48 -4.85 8.24 7.72
C SER A 48 -5.35 8.19 6.29
N ALA A 49 -4.78 8.98 5.40
CA ALA A 49 -5.24 9.06 4.01
C ALA A 49 -4.10 9.40 3.05
N THR A 50 -4.32 9.11 1.78
CA THR A 50 -3.45 9.53 0.67
C THR A 50 -4.28 10.25 -0.38
N LEU A 51 -3.69 11.30 -0.95
CA LEU A 51 -4.22 12.03 -2.11
C LEU A 51 -3.32 11.79 -3.31
N LEU A 52 -3.92 11.54 -4.48
CA LEU A 52 -3.25 11.53 -5.76
C LEU A 52 -3.88 12.54 -6.71
N HIS A 53 -3.03 13.35 -7.34
CA HIS A 53 -3.40 14.27 -8.40
C HIS A 53 -2.75 13.83 -9.70
N SER A 54 -3.55 13.52 -10.72
CA SER A 54 -3.06 13.09 -12.02
C SER A 54 -2.58 14.27 -12.87
N LYS A 55 -1.38 14.14 -13.46
CA LYS A 55 -0.73 15.15 -14.28
C LYS A 55 -0.56 14.70 -15.73
N ILE A 56 -0.03 13.49 -15.91
CA ILE A 56 0.14 12.84 -17.21
C ILE A 56 -0.46 11.45 -17.08
N ILE A 57 -1.44 11.13 -17.90
CA ILE A 57 -2.14 9.85 -17.89
C ILE A 57 -2.00 9.18 -19.26
N PRO A 58 -1.57 7.89 -19.30
CA PRO A 58 -1.52 7.13 -20.53
C PRO A 58 -2.93 6.93 -21.13
N PRO A 59 -3.06 6.80 -22.46
CA PRO A 59 -4.36 6.58 -23.10
C PRO A 59 -4.96 5.20 -22.83
N VAL A 60 -4.16 4.26 -22.27
CA VAL A 60 -4.57 2.88 -21.94
C VAL A 60 -3.90 2.44 -20.65
N GLY A 61 -4.59 1.62 -19.87
CA GLY A 61 -4.04 1.06 -18.62
C GLY A 61 -3.75 2.10 -17.53
N GLY A 62 -2.91 1.72 -16.58
CA GLY A 62 -2.49 2.61 -15.49
C GLY A 62 -3.59 2.98 -14.50
N ASN A 63 -4.69 2.22 -14.44
CA ASN A 63 -5.78 2.41 -13.49
C ASN A 63 -5.32 2.12 -12.06
N THR A 64 -6.14 2.46 -11.08
CA THR A 64 -5.91 2.12 -9.69
C THR A 64 -7.09 1.32 -9.17
N LEU A 65 -6.79 0.14 -8.62
CA LEU A 65 -7.78 -0.70 -7.95
C LEU A 65 -7.77 -0.39 -6.45
N PHE A 66 -8.94 -0.37 -5.83
CA PHE A 66 -9.14 -0.19 -4.40
C PHE A 66 -9.97 -1.36 -3.86
N ALA A 67 -9.44 -2.07 -2.86
CA ALA A 67 -10.13 -3.14 -2.14
C ALA A 67 -10.64 -2.60 -0.80
N ASN A 68 -11.94 -2.70 -0.56
CA ASN A 68 -12.59 -2.25 0.66
C ASN A 68 -12.45 -3.28 1.77
N THR A 69 -11.51 -3.06 2.71
CA THR A 69 -11.20 -4.01 3.78
C THR A 69 -12.26 -4.07 4.89
N GLU A 70 -13.11 -3.04 5.02
CA GLU A 70 -14.27 -3.04 5.90
C GLU A 70 -15.36 -4.00 5.37
N LYS A 71 -15.71 -3.89 4.10
CA LYS A 71 -16.67 -4.81 3.46
C LYS A 71 -16.16 -6.24 3.45
N ALA A 72 -14.87 -6.42 3.17
CA ALA A 72 -14.24 -7.74 3.18
C ALA A 72 -14.33 -8.38 4.59
N PHE A 73 -14.01 -7.63 5.65
CA PHE A 73 -14.17 -8.13 7.02
C PHE A 73 -15.63 -8.46 7.35
N ALA A 74 -16.56 -7.57 7.00
CA ALA A 74 -17.98 -7.77 7.27
C ALA A 74 -18.54 -9.05 6.63
N ALA A 75 -18.01 -9.45 5.47
CA ALA A 75 -18.43 -10.65 4.72
C ALA A 75 -17.82 -11.96 5.24
N LEU A 76 -16.85 -11.93 6.14
CA LEU A 76 -16.30 -13.15 6.75
C LEU A 76 -17.34 -13.87 7.62
N PRO A 77 -17.24 -15.20 7.79
CA PRO A 77 -18.00 -15.95 8.80
C PRO A 77 -17.71 -15.43 10.21
N ASP A 78 -18.72 -15.47 11.10
CA ASP A 78 -18.57 -14.92 12.47
C ASP A 78 -17.47 -15.62 13.26
N GLU A 79 -17.31 -16.92 13.12
CA GLU A 79 -16.22 -17.69 13.73
C GLU A 79 -14.84 -17.15 13.32
N MET A 80 -14.66 -16.83 12.02
CA MET A 80 -13.42 -16.24 11.52
C MET A 80 -13.22 -14.83 12.09
N LYS A 81 -14.26 -13.98 12.09
CA LYS A 81 -14.18 -12.64 12.69
C LYS A 81 -13.73 -12.70 14.15
N ASP A 82 -14.30 -13.60 14.96
CA ASP A 82 -13.97 -13.75 16.38
C ASP A 82 -12.51 -14.20 16.57
N LYS A 83 -12.04 -15.12 15.73
CA LYS A 83 -10.63 -15.54 15.71
C LYS A 83 -9.70 -14.36 15.40
N LEU A 84 -9.99 -13.59 14.36
CA LEU A 84 -9.11 -12.51 13.86
C LEU A 84 -9.03 -11.30 14.82
N ARG A 85 -10.10 -10.98 15.56
CA ARG A 85 -10.13 -9.84 16.51
C ARG A 85 -9.05 -9.90 17.57
N ASN A 86 -8.60 -11.08 17.94
CA ASN A 86 -7.59 -11.29 18.98
C ASN A 86 -6.16 -11.38 18.43
N LEU A 87 -5.98 -11.34 17.11
CA LEU A 87 -4.68 -11.48 16.47
C LEU A 87 -4.01 -10.13 16.28
N LYS A 88 -2.67 -10.16 16.34
CA LYS A 88 -1.82 -9.05 15.96
C LYS A 88 -0.92 -9.47 14.83
N VAL A 89 -0.58 -8.53 13.98
CA VAL A 89 0.27 -8.73 12.81
C VAL A 89 1.50 -7.85 12.89
N ILE A 90 2.60 -8.35 12.38
CA ILE A 90 3.88 -7.66 12.31
C ILE A 90 4.00 -7.05 10.92
N HIS A 91 4.16 -5.74 10.87
CA HIS A 91 4.41 -4.99 9.64
C HIS A 91 5.86 -4.52 9.59
N SER A 92 6.43 -4.52 8.37
CA SER A 92 7.77 -4.03 8.07
C SER A 92 7.85 -3.56 6.63
N ALA A 93 8.71 -2.60 6.37
CA ALA A 93 9.05 -2.18 5.01
C ALA A 93 10.20 -3.02 4.40
N LYS A 94 10.65 -4.08 5.08
CA LYS A 94 11.85 -4.84 4.71
C LYS A 94 11.79 -5.42 3.30
N ILE A 95 10.64 -5.94 2.89
CA ILE A 95 10.50 -6.61 1.59
C ILE A 95 10.74 -5.62 0.44
N PRO A 96 10.05 -4.47 0.34
CA PRO A 96 10.30 -3.53 -0.74
C PRO A 96 11.54 -2.64 -0.53
N TYR A 97 11.80 -2.13 0.68
CA TYR A 97 12.68 -0.97 0.89
C TYR A 97 13.95 -1.24 1.70
N ALA A 98 14.22 -2.48 2.15
CA ALA A 98 15.49 -2.76 2.82
C ALA A 98 16.68 -2.67 1.85
N ASP A 99 17.88 -2.51 2.40
CA ASP A 99 19.15 -2.50 1.66
C ASP A 99 19.44 -3.80 0.87
N ASP A 100 18.70 -4.87 1.18
CA ASP A 100 18.66 -6.16 0.51
C ASP A 100 17.23 -6.50 -0.02
N GLY A 101 16.33 -5.53 -0.05
CA GLY A 101 14.95 -5.67 -0.48
C GLY A 101 14.76 -5.52 -1.99
N PHE A 102 13.50 -5.63 -2.44
CA PHE A 102 13.14 -5.63 -3.87
C PHE A 102 13.76 -4.46 -4.66
N TYR A 103 13.58 -3.22 -4.19
CA TYR A 103 14.09 -2.05 -4.91
C TYR A 103 15.61 -1.88 -4.84
N ALA A 104 16.28 -2.46 -3.85
CA ALA A 104 17.74 -2.49 -3.78
C ALA A 104 18.37 -3.48 -4.78
N LEU A 105 17.63 -4.54 -5.13
CA LEU A 105 18.07 -5.61 -6.03
C LEU A 105 17.59 -5.41 -7.47
N GLU A 106 16.71 -4.44 -7.71
CA GLU A 106 16.17 -4.14 -9.04
C GLU A 106 17.29 -3.62 -9.96
N LYS A 107 17.44 -4.26 -11.13
CA LYS A 107 18.49 -3.94 -12.10
C LYS A 107 18.04 -2.93 -13.15
N GLU A 108 16.74 -2.81 -13.34
CA GLU A 108 16.16 -1.91 -14.35
C GLU A 108 16.14 -0.48 -13.82
N GLU A 109 16.47 0.47 -14.70
CA GLU A 109 16.40 1.88 -14.36
C GLU A 109 14.96 2.33 -14.16
N ARG A 110 14.74 3.08 -13.10
CA ARG A 110 13.46 3.62 -12.68
C ARG A 110 13.44 5.14 -12.75
N SER A 111 12.35 5.70 -13.29
CA SER A 111 12.16 7.16 -13.36
C SER A 111 11.97 7.80 -11.99
N MET A 112 11.48 7.04 -11.02
CA MET A 112 11.37 7.44 -9.63
C MET A 112 12.64 7.07 -8.86
N LYS A 113 13.13 7.97 -8.02
CA LYS A 113 14.20 7.66 -7.08
C LYS A 113 13.62 7.01 -5.84
N ILE A 114 13.92 5.73 -5.62
CA ILE A 114 13.62 5.00 -4.38
C ILE A 114 14.94 4.83 -3.62
N LEU A 115 14.89 5.03 -2.31
CA LEU A 115 16.08 4.99 -1.44
C LEU A 115 15.94 3.82 -0.45
N PRO A 116 16.46 2.63 -0.79
CA PRO A 116 16.52 1.52 0.16
C PRO A 116 17.35 1.89 1.40
N SER A 117 16.94 1.40 2.56
CA SER A 117 17.65 1.66 3.80
C SER A 117 17.56 0.50 4.80
N LYS A 118 18.51 0.46 5.76
CA LYS A 118 18.50 -0.54 6.85
C LYS A 118 17.34 -0.32 7.81
N GLU A 119 16.86 0.90 7.96
CA GLU A 119 15.75 1.29 8.80
C GLU A 119 14.43 0.66 8.33
N ALA A 120 14.33 0.29 7.04
CA ALA A 120 13.19 -0.44 6.50
C ALA A 120 12.97 -1.83 7.14
N LYS A 121 14.00 -2.37 7.83
CA LYS A 121 13.90 -3.65 8.57
C LYS A 121 13.21 -3.51 9.93
N ALA A 122 12.90 -2.29 10.37
CA ALA A 122 12.11 -2.07 11.58
C ALA A 122 10.74 -2.74 11.47
N THR A 123 10.26 -3.26 12.60
CA THR A 123 8.97 -3.96 12.69
C THR A 123 8.06 -3.26 13.68
N PHE A 124 6.78 -3.21 13.36
CA PHE A 124 5.75 -2.75 14.28
C PHE A 124 4.57 -3.70 14.31
N SER A 125 4.07 -3.95 15.52
CA SER A 125 2.89 -4.77 15.74
C SER A 125 1.64 -3.91 15.66
N HIS A 126 0.64 -4.43 14.95
CA HIS A 126 -0.69 -3.80 14.84
C HIS A 126 -1.79 -4.85 15.09
N PRO A 127 -2.96 -4.45 15.63
CA PRO A 127 -4.12 -5.33 15.60
C PRO A 127 -4.43 -5.73 14.15
N MET A 128 -4.74 -7.00 13.92
CA MET A 128 -5.16 -7.49 12.59
C MET A 128 -6.50 -6.86 12.18
N ILE A 129 -7.38 -6.64 13.17
CA ILE A 129 -8.65 -5.93 12.99
C ILE A 129 -8.54 -4.56 13.67
N LYS A 130 -8.75 -3.51 12.88
CA LYS A 130 -8.84 -2.13 13.40
C LYS A 130 -10.27 -1.63 13.37
N ILE A 131 -10.63 -0.84 14.37
CA ILE A 131 -11.90 -0.11 14.41
C ILE A 131 -11.64 1.29 13.84
N HIS A 132 -12.35 1.63 12.79
CA HIS A 132 -12.24 2.96 12.20
C HIS A 132 -12.72 4.04 13.18
N PRO A 133 -11.93 5.09 13.46
CA PRO A 133 -12.22 6.01 14.55
C PRO A 133 -13.50 6.83 14.34
N GLU A 134 -13.88 7.13 13.11
CA GLU A 134 -15.10 7.90 12.79
C GLU A 134 -16.31 6.99 12.57
N THR A 135 -16.21 5.97 11.69
CA THR A 135 -17.34 5.10 11.32
C THR A 135 -17.65 4.03 12.35
N LYS A 136 -16.69 3.72 13.25
CA LYS A 136 -16.76 2.66 14.27
C LYS A 136 -16.86 1.25 13.69
N LYS A 137 -16.64 1.08 12.39
CA LYS A 137 -16.67 -0.21 11.74
C LYS A 137 -15.29 -0.89 11.80
N GLU A 138 -15.32 -2.20 11.81
CA GLU A 138 -14.14 -3.05 11.83
C GLU A 138 -13.61 -3.26 10.42
N CYS A 139 -12.29 -3.26 10.26
CA CYS A 139 -11.61 -3.49 8.99
C CYS A 139 -10.37 -4.38 9.16
N LEU A 140 -10.06 -5.17 8.14
CA LEU A 140 -8.82 -5.94 8.05
C LEU A 140 -7.64 -4.98 7.81
N PHE A 141 -6.64 -5.01 8.70
CA PHE A 141 -5.44 -4.19 8.59
C PHE A 141 -4.22 -5.05 8.26
N ILE A 142 -4.26 -5.69 7.11
CA ILE A 142 -3.20 -6.54 6.55
C ILE A 142 -3.02 -6.21 5.07
N ASN A 143 -1.84 -6.46 4.53
CA ASN A 143 -1.57 -6.39 3.10
C ASN A 143 -0.30 -7.17 2.74
N PRO A 144 -0.19 -7.70 1.50
CA PRO A 144 0.93 -8.56 1.11
C PRO A 144 2.30 -7.88 1.03
N VAL A 145 2.36 -6.53 0.96
CA VAL A 145 3.64 -5.81 0.85
C VAL A 145 4.31 -5.63 2.22
N TYR A 146 3.55 -5.31 3.24
CA TYR A 146 4.12 -4.91 4.53
C TYR A 146 3.80 -5.86 5.69
N THR A 147 2.78 -6.70 5.61
CA THR A 147 2.49 -7.69 6.65
C THR A 147 3.40 -8.89 6.49
N ILE A 148 4.26 -9.15 7.45
CA ILE A 148 5.32 -10.16 7.35
C ILE A 148 5.07 -11.39 8.22
N ASN A 149 4.25 -11.29 9.25
CA ASN A 149 3.93 -12.41 10.14
C ASN A 149 2.72 -12.10 11.03
N ILE A 150 2.15 -13.13 11.67
CA ILE A 150 1.15 -13.04 12.73
C ILE A 150 1.83 -13.36 14.06
N GLU A 151 1.64 -12.53 15.10
CA GLU A 151 2.26 -12.76 16.40
C GLU A 151 1.84 -14.12 16.98
N GLY A 152 2.84 -14.91 17.41
CA GLY A 152 2.61 -16.21 18.02
C GLY A 152 2.37 -17.38 17.05
N PHE A 153 2.36 -17.12 15.73
CA PHE A 153 2.24 -18.14 14.69
C PHE A 153 3.62 -18.47 14.12
N SER A 154 3.80 -19.70 13.66
CA SER A 154 4.92 -20.04 12.78
C SER A 154 4.82 -19.30 11.45
N GLU A 155 5.90 -19.29 10.66
CA GLU A 155 5.91 -18.67 9.34
C GLU A 155 4.87 -19.31 8.41
N ASP A 156 4.82 -20.65 8.37
CA ASP A 156 3.91 -21.40 7.52
C ASP A 156 2.43 -21.15 7.90
N GLU A 157 2.10 -21.17 9.19
CA GLU A 157 0.75 -20.88 9.66
C GLU A 157 0.34 -19.44 9.34
N SER A 158 1.26 -18.49 9.50
CA SER A 158 1.03 -17.09 9.16
C SER A 158 0.77 -16.91 7.67
N GLN A 159 1.62 -17.50 6.83
CA GLN A 159 1.48 -17.40 5.39
C GLN A 159 0.15 -18.01 4.91
N GLN A 160 -0.22 -19.18 5.43
CA GLN A 160 -1.46 -19.84 5.06
C GLN A 160 -2.69 -18.96 5.37
N LEU A 161 -2.78 -18.44 6.61
CA LEU A 161 -3.93 -17.60 7.00
C LEU A 161 -3.92 -16.25 6.29
N LEU A 162 -2.76 -15.60 6.15
CA LEU A 162 -2.65 -14.32 5.44
C LEU A 162 -3.03 -14.48 3.97
N TRP A 163 -2.61 -15.56 3.31
CA TRP A 163 -2.95 -15.80 1.91
C TRP A 163 -4.45 -16.01 1.70
N GLU A 164 -5.10 -16.82 2.54
CA GLU A 164 -6.56 -17.00 2.53
C GLU A 164 -7.29 -15.66 2.65
N LEU A 165 -6.84 -14.80 3.58
CA LEU A 165 -7.44 -13.48 3.78
C LEU A 165 -7.17 -12.53 2.60
N TYR A 166 -5.97 -12.56 1.99
CA TYR A 166 -5.69 -11.74 0.80
C TYR A 166 -6.58 -12.13 -0.38
N GLU A 167 -6.73 -13.43 -0.66
CA GLU A 167 -7.63 -13.89 -1.72
C GLU A 167 -9.08 -13.47 -1.46
N HIS A 168 -9.52 -13.52 -0.20
CA HIS A 168 -10.85 -13.04 0.17
C HIS A 168 -10.99 -11.53 -0.04
N MET A 169 -9.99 -10.72 0.37
CA MET A 169 -10.04 -9.26 0.33
C MET A 169 -10.06 -8.69 -1.10
N ILE A 170 -9.53 -9.43 -2.08
CA ILE A 170 -9.43 -8.99 -3.49
C ILE A 170 -10.52 -9.58 -4.38
N GLN A 171 -11.61 -10.12 -3.81
CA GLN A 171 -12.76 -10.53 -4.61
C GLN A 171 -13.45 -9.33 -5.27
N ASP A 172 -13.92 -9.49 -6.49
CA ASP A 172 -14.52 -8.42 -7.32
C ASP A 172 -15.58 -7.59 -6.58
N GLN A 173 -16.37 -8.21 -5.71
CA GLN A 173 -17.41 -7.54 -4.92
C GLN A 173 -16.87 -6.48 -3.94
N PHE A 174 -15.58 -6.51 -3.62
CA PHE A 174 -14.91 -5.55 -2.73
C PHE A 174 -14.05 -4.54 -3.49
N ILE A 175 -13.90 -4.70 -4.81
CA ILE A 175 -13.00 -3.91 -5.65
C ILE A 175 -13.75 -2.75 -6.30
N TYR A 176 -13.12 -1.59 -6.28
CA TYR A 176 -13.45 -0.45 -7.10
C TYR A 176 -12.26 -0.14 -8.01
N GLU A 177 -12.48 -0.09 -9.31
CA GLU A 177 -11.50 0.33 -10.30
C GLU A 177 -11.66 1.81 -10.62
N HIS A 178 -10.61 2.59 -10.40
CA HIS A 178 -10.55 3.99 -10.77
C HIS A 178 -9.82 4.17 -12.09
N VAL A 179 -10.54 4.69 -13.09
CA VAL A 179 -9.99 5.07 -14.39
C VAL A 179 -9.58 6.54 -14.35
N TRP A 180 -8.31 6.80 -14.65
CA TRP A 180 -7.75 8.14 -14.58
C TRP A 180 -8.02 8.95 -15.83
N ASN A 181 -8.28 10.24 -15.64
CA ASN A 181 -8.10 11.31 -16.62
C ASN A 181 -7.13 12.35 -16.04
N GLU A 182 -6.59 13.23 -16.89
CA GLU A 182 -5.73 14.30 -16.41
C GLU A 182 -6.49 15.27 -15.48
N ASN A 183 -5.75 15.86 -14.53
CA ASN A 183 -6.26 16.81 -13.54
C ASN A 183 -7.32 16.27 -12.57
N MET A 184 -7.45 14.96 -12.43
CA MET A 184 -8.24 14.37 -11.34
C MET A 184 -7.48 14.42 -10.02
N LEU A 185 -8.19 14.75 -8.94
CA LEU A 185 -7.72 14.61 -7.57
C LEU A 185 -8.60 13.59 -6.86
N ILE A 186 -7.99 12.50 -6.39
CA ILE A 186 -8.68 11.51 -5.55
C ILE A 186 -8.04 11.43 -4.18
N MET A 187 -8.82 11.02 -3.21
CA MET A 187 -8.36 10.74 -1.85
C MET A 187 -8.96 9.41 -1.39
N TRP A 188 -8.17 8.62 -0.68
CA TRP A 188 -8.66 7.42 -0.03
C TRP A 188 -8.17 7.32 1.41
N ASP A 189 -8.91 6.55 2.21
CA ASP A 189 -8.59 6.28 3.60
C ASP A 189 -7.72 5.03 3.70
N ASN A 190 -6.45 5.19 4.08
CA ASN A 190 -5.50 4.09 4.24
C ASN A 190 -5.87 3.10 5.36
N ARG A 191 -6.82 3.45 6.20
CA ARG A 191 -7.26 2.62 7.32
C ARG A 191 -8.26 1.54 6.90
N THR A 192 -8.92 1.73 5.73
CA THR A 192 -10.03 0.90 5.28
C THR A 192 -9.90 0.37 3.86
N VAL A 193 -8.79 0.68 3.16
CA VAL A 193 -8.56 0.17 1.81
C VAL A 193 -7.13 -0.32 1.62
N MET A 194 -6.98 -1.36 0.82
CA MET A 194 -5.76 -1.63 0.06
C MET A 194 -5.94 -1.08 -1.34
N HIS A 195 -4.84 -0.75 -1.99
CA HIS A 195 -4.86 -0.32 -3.39
C HIS A 195 -3.70 -0.93 -4.18
N GLN A 196 -3.88 -0.91 -5.51
CA GLN A 196 -2.90 -1.44 -6.46
C GLN A 196 -2.95 -0.61 -7.74
N ALA A 197 -1.79 -0.19 -8.24
CA ALA A 197 -1.68 0.40 -9.57
C ALA A 197 -1.64 -0.71 -10.62
N THR A 198 -2.47 -0.63 -11.65
CA THR A 198 -2.42 -1.58 -12.76
C THR A 198 -1.32 -1.19 -13.75
N GLY A 199 -0.80 -2.20 -14.46
CA GLY A 199 0.09 -1.98 -15.62
C GLY A 199 -0.67 -1.68 -16.90
N GLY A 200 -0.15 -2.17 -18.03
CA GLY A 200 -0.81 -2.11 -19.33
C GLY A 200 -0.62 -0.80 -20.08
N TYR A 201 0.38 0.00 -19.69
CA TYR A 201 0.74 1.27 -20.33
C TYR A 201 2.21 1.39 -20.72
N ASP A 202 2.84 0.27 -21.06
CA ASP A 202 4.21 0.27 -21.55
C ASP A 202 4.34 1.12 -22.82
N GLY A 203 5.39 1.93 -22.89
CA GLY A 203 5.60 2.87 -23.99
C GLY A 203 4.94 4.24 -23.80
N TYR A 204 4.28 4.48 -22.66
CA TYR A 204 3.66 5.77 -22.33
C TYR A 204 4.21 6.34 -21.02
N ASP A 205 4.27 7.68 -20.96
CA ASP A 205 4.58 8.41 -19.74
C ASP A 205 3.38 8.40 -18.79
N ARG A 206 3.66 8.36 -17.48
CA ARG A 206 2.65 8.52 -16.42
C ARG A 206 3.22 9.35 -15.29
N LEU A 207 2.49 10.37 -14.85
CA LEU A 207 2.88 11.23 -13.72
C LEU A 207 1.68 11.55 -12.84
N LEU A 208 1.81 11.26 -11.55
CA LEU A 208 0.90 11.71 -10.49
C LEU A 208 1.69 12.38 -9.38
N HIS A 209 1.04 13.31 -8.70
CA HIS A 209 1.55 13.91 -7.46
C HIS A 209 0.84 13.29 -6.26
N ARG A 210 1.61 12.87 -5.24
CA ARG A 210 1.09 12.21 -4.03
C ARG A 210 1.33 13.06 -2.80
N ILE A 211 0.30 13.15 -1.95
CA ILE A 211 0.39 13.66 -0.58
C ILE A 211 -0.17 12.59 0.35
N THR A 212 0.58 12.26 1.41
CA THR A 212 0.14 11.33 2.44
C THR A 212 -0.13 12.09 3.74
N LEU A 213 -1.33 11.93 4.30
CA LEU A 213 -1.76 12.62 5.52
C LEU A 213 -1.39 11.79 6.74
N ALA A 214 -0.75 12.44 7.72
CA ALA A 214 -0.43 11.80 8.99
C ALA A 214 -1.69 11.28 9.71
N ALA A 215 -1.50 10.29 10.59
CA ALA A 215 -2.54 9.89 11.53
C ALA A 215 -2.86 11.05 12.47
N LEU A 216 -4.14 11.27 12.71
CA LEU A 216 -4.65 12.20 13.71
C LEU A 216 -4.47 11.63 15.13
#